data_3e6c9ea6f52be472d1d9ba608faf1488
#
_entry.id   3e6c9ea6f52be472d1d9ba608faf1488
#
_cell.length_a   1.000
_cell.length_b   1.000
_cell.length_c   1.000
_cell.angle_alpha   90.00
_cell.angle_beta   90.00
_cell.angle_gamma   90.00
#
_symmetry.space_group_name_H-M   'P 1'
#
loop_
_entity.id
_entity.type
_entity.pdbx_description
1 polymer ?
#
loop_
_entity_poly.entity_id
_entity_poly.type
_entity_poly.pdbx_seq_one_letter_code
_entity_poly.pdbx_strand_id
1 'polypeptide(L)'
;MTDHDLDIRTAPTGTAAAQRLAAEAGRRRTFAVISHPDAGKSTLTEALALHARVITQAGAIHGKSGRRATVSDWMEMEQARGISITSTALQFPYRSPDGQDCVINLLDTPGHQDFSEDTYRVLSAVDCAVMLIDAAKGLEPQTLKLFQVCKHRGLPILTVINKWDRPGRHALELLDEIQERIGLKPTPLTWPVGIAGDFKGVLDRRTGNFIRFTRTAGGATAAPEEHIAPERGHDAAGIDWDNAVEECELLSADDGDHDEELFLQGVTTPVLFTSAALNFGVNQLLDTLVRLAPPPSGQVDVDGNVRPVDSPFSAFVFKVQAGMDSAHRDRIAYARVCSGTFERGDVLTHAATGKPFVTKYAQSVFGQQRSTLDNAWPGDVIGLANAAALRPGDTLFRDIPVQFPPIPSFSPEHFSVARGTDPSKHKQFRKGIEQLEEEGVVQVLRSNRRGDQAPVLAAVGPLQFEVTSHRMATEFNAPISLEGLPYTVARAVDPDDAEFVEKQVSMEVLTRTDGVMLALFTTKWRLQGFQEDNPGVRLRPLVAAGDD
;
A
#
# COMPACT_ATOMS: atom_id res chain seq x y z
N MET A 1 -19.59 -28.67 -50.37
CA MET A 1 -20.04 -27.30 -50.22
C MET A 1 -20.52 -27.19 -48.77
N THR A 2 -19.68 -26.80 -47.88
CA THR A 2 -20.00 -26.54 -46.47
C THR A 2 -19.50 -25.12 -46.19
N ASP A 3 -20.49 -24.23 -46.05
CA ASP A 3 -20.30 -22.83 -45.66
C ASP A 3 -19.67 -22.78 -44.26
N HIS A 4 -18.50 -22.20 -44.17
CA HIS A 4 -17.90 -21.75 -42.92
C HIS A 4 -18.31 -20.28 -42.75
N ASP A 5 -19.37 -20.06 -41.98
CA ASP A 5 -19.70 -18.75 -41.43
C ASP A 5 -18.55 -18.27 -40.54
N LEU A 6 -17.75 -17.36 -41.07
CA LEU A 6 -16.81 -16.53 -40.32
C LEU A 6 -17.63 -15.50 -39.54
N ASP A 7 -17.82 -15.77 -38.26
CA ASP A 7 -18.41 -14.84 -37.28
C ASP A 7 -17.48 -13.60 -37.15
N ILE A 8 -17.73 -12.61 -38.03
CA ILE A 8 -17.06 -11.31 -37.98
C ILE A 8 -17.63 -10.58 -36.76
N ARG A 9 -16.98 -10.71 -35.62
CA ARG A 9 -17.22 -9.83 -34.45
C ARG A 9 -16.91 -8.40 -34.86
N THR A 10 -17.95 -7.64 -35.20
CA THR A 10 -17.86 -6.21 -35.45
C THR A 10 -17.30 -5.52 -34.20
N ALA A 11 -16.16 -4.86 -34.33
CA ALA A 11 -15.60 -4.01 -33.26
C ALA A 11 -16.68 -2.98 -32.85
N PRO A 12 -16.90 -2.77 -31.51
CA PRO A 12 -17.91 -1.82 -31.06
C PRO A 12 -17.56 -0.42 -31.56
N THR A 13 -18.60 0.31 -32.01
CA THR A 13 -18.48 1.71 -32.43
C THR A 13 -17.86 2.53 -31.28
N GLY A 14 -17.04 3.55 -31.55
CA GLY A 14 -16.24 4.30 -30.54
C GLY A 14 -17.04 4.75 -29.31
N THR A 15 -18.33 5.06 -29.45
CA THR A 15 -19.25 5.37 -28.34
C THR A 15 -19.53 4.17 -27.42
N ALA A 16 -19.71 2.97 -27.95
CA ALA A 16 -19.98 1.78 -27.14
C ALA A 16 -18.73 1.32 -26.36
N ALA A 17 -17.55 1.46 -26.96
CA ALA A 17 -16.27 1.17 -26.29
C ALA A 17 -16.01 2.14 -25.13
N ALA A 18 -16.24 3.44 -25.31
CA ALA A 18 -16.10 4.45 -24.29
C ALA A 18 -17.10 4.24 -23.13
N GLN A 19 -18.36 3.91 -23.44
CA GLN A 19 -19.37 3.60 -22.42
C GLN A 19 -18.99 2.35 -21.61
N ARG A 20 -18.48 1.30 -22.26
CA ARG A 20 -18.02 0.09 -21.59
C ARG A 20 -16.84 0.41 -20.67
N LEU A 21 -15.87 1.20 -21.14
CA LEU A 21 -14.71 1.60 -20.35
C LEU A 21 -15.13 2.39 -19.09
N ALA A 22 -16.02 3.36 -19.24
CA ALA A 22 -16.55 4.15 -18.12
C ALA A 22 -17.31 3.26 -17.11
N ALA A 23 -18.14 2.33 -17.60
CA ALA A 23 -18.86 1.38 -16.74
C ALA A 23 -17.89 0.46 -15.99
N GLU A 24 -16.88 -0.08 -16.66
CA GLU A 24 -15.88 -0.94 -16.04
C GLU A 24 -15.00 -0.17 -15.03
N ALA A 25 -14.54 1.04 -15.34
CA ALA A 25 -13.83 1.88 -14.40
C ALA A 25 -14.71 2.22 -13.17
N GLY A 26 -15.98 2.58 -13.39
CA GLY A 26 -16.94 2.92 -12.33
C GLY A 26 -17.20 1.77 -11.32
N ARG A 27 -16.99 0.52 -11.73
CA ARG A 27 -17.14 -0.67 -10.88
C ARG A 27 -15.91 -0.94 -9.99
N ARG A 28 -14.77 -0.29 -10.23
CA ARG A 28 -13.53 -0.58 -9.52
C ARG A 28 -13.37 0.28 -8.28
N ARG A 29 -12.85 -0.37 -7.23
CA ARG A 29 -12.47 0.30 -5.98
C ARG A 29 -11.07 -0.16 -5.62
N THR A 30 -10.11 0.77 -5.69
CA THR A 30 -8.69 0.48 -5.45
C THR A 30 -8.25 1.22 -4.20
N PHE A 31 -7.95 0.47 -3.14
CA PHE A 31 -7.57 1.04 -1.87
C PHE A 31 -6.41 0.30 -1.21
N ALA A 32 -5.71 0.99 -0.33
CA ALA A 32 -4.65 0.43 0.50
C ALA A 32 -5.07 0.40 1.97
N VAL A 33 -4.63 -0.62 2.70
CA VAL A 33 -4.77 -0.64 4.17
C VAL A 33 -3.45 -0.18 4.78
N ILE A 34 -3.52 0.90 5.56
CA ILE A 34 -2.39 1.48 6.30
C ILE A 34 -2.61 1.34 7.80
N SER A 35 -1.55 1.02 8.53
CA SER A 35 -1.63 0.87 9.99
C SER A 35 -0.25 0.86 10.64
N HIS A 36 -0.24 1.04 11.94
CA HIS A 36 0.90 0.62 12.78
C HIS A 36 1.06 -0.92 12.77
N PRO A 37 2.28 -1.46 12.97
CA PRO A 37 2.48 -2.89 13.23
C PRO A 37 1.54 -3.40 14.34
N ASP A 38 1.06 -4.62 14.21
CA ASP A 38 0.13 -5.27 15.16
C ASP A 38 -1.28 -4.68 15.27
N ALA A 39 -1.65 -3.64 14.52
CA ALA A 39 -3.04 -3.14 14.52
C ALA A 39 -4.07 -4.15 13.96
N GLY A 40 -3.59 -5.24 13.33
CA GLY A 40 -4.43 -6.30 12.78
C GLY A 40 -4.64 -6.23 11.27
N LYS A 41 -3.71 -5.57 10.54
CA LYS A 41 -3.80 -5.37 9.09
C LYS A 41 -3.96 -6.67 8.30
N SER A 42 -3.03 -7.64 8.44
CA SER A 42 -3.11 -8.93 7.74
C SER A 42 -4.36 -9.72 8.12
N THR A 43 -4.82 -9.61 9.38
CA THR A 43 -6.08 -10.21 9.84
C THR A 43 -7.29 -9.56 9.17
N LEU A 44 -7.27 -8.23 9.02
CA LEU A 44 -8.34 -7.50 8.31
C LEU A 44 -8.37 -7.86 6.83
N THR A 45 -7.21 -7.90 6.17
CA THR A 45 -7.08 -8.29 4.75
C THR A 45 -7.68 -9.70 4.52
N GLU A 46 -7.38 -10.64 5.41
CA GLU A 46 -7.93 -12.00 5.36
C GLU A 46 -9.44 -12.02 5.62
N ALA A 47 -9.93 -11.24 6.60
CA ALA A 47 -11.35 -11.12 6.90
C ALA A 47 -12.13 -10.51 5.72
N LEU A 48 -11.58 -9.50 5.02
CA LEU A 48 -12.17 -8.92 3.81
C LEU A 48 -12.28 -9.96 2.68
N ALA A 49 -11.22 -10.75 2.45
CA ALA A 49 -11.23 -11.83 1.46
C ALA A 49 -12.23 -12.94 1.80
N LEU A 50 -12.41 -13.25 3.09
CA LEU A 50 -13.39 -14.22 3.60
C LEU A 50 -14.83 -13.73 3.34
N HIS A 51 -15.13 -12.49 3.71
CA HIS A 51 -16.47 -11.90 3.52
C HIS A 51 -16.81 -11.70 2.04
N ALA A 52 -15.83 -11.41 1.19
CA ALA A 52 -15.98 -11.41 -0.26
C ALA A 52 -16.12 -12.83 -0.87
N ARG A 53 -16.10 -13.89 -0.05
CA ARG A 53 -16.19 -15.30 -0.44
C ARG A 53 -15.08 -15.77 -1.39
N VAL A 54 -13.94 -15.12 -1.35
CA VAL A 54 -12.76 -15.49 -2.14
C VAL A 54 -12.01 -16.64 -1.48
N ILE A 55 -12.01 -16.67 -0.16
CA ILE A 55 -11.52 -17.78 0.65
C ILE A 55 -12.68 -18.36 1.48
N THR A 56 -12.60 -19.63 1.81
CA THR A 56 -13.67 -20.34 2.56
C THR A 56 -13.45 -20.34 4.06
N GLN A 57 -12.21 -20.17 4.50
CA GLN A 57 -11.83 -20.12 5.92
C GLN A 57 -10.62 -19.20 6.10
N ALA A 58 -10.63 -18.39 7.14
CA ALA A 58 -9.47 -17.61 7.56
C ALA A 58 -8.37 -18.55 8.12
N GLY A 59 -7.09 -18.25 7.79
CA GLY A 59 -5.96 -19.13 8.14
C GLY A 59 -5.92 -20.46 7.37
N ALA A 60 -6.64 -20.57 6.27
CA ALA A 60 -6.74 -21.81 5.48
C ALA A 60 -5.48 -22.13 4.67
N ILE A 61 -4.58 -21.17 4.47
CA ILE A 61 -3.31 -21.40 3.77
C ILE A 61 -2.34 -22.07 4.75
N HIS A 62 -2.19 -23.37 4.61
CA HIS A 62 -1.25 -24.14 5.41
C HIS A 62 0.16 -23.99 4.83
N GLY A 63 1.03 -23.25 5.53
CA GLY A 63 2.46 -23.33 5.28
C GLY A 63 3.00 -24.73 5.59
N LYS A 64 4.08 -25.16 4.91
CA LYS A 64 4.76 -26.47 5.12
C LYS A 64 5.16 -26.74 6.59
N SER A 65 5.11 -25.76 7.47
CA SER A 65 5.51 -25.86 8.89
C SER A 65 4.35 -26.03 9.87
N GLY A 66 3.09 -26.21 9.40
CA GLY A 66 1.92 -26.37 10.29
C GLY A 66 1.49 -25.09 11.03
N ARG A 67 2.11 -23.93 10.76
CA ARG A 67 1.66 -22.62 11.24
C ARG A 67 0.64 -22.04 10.27
N ARG A 68 -0.37 -21.38 10.81
CA ARG A 68 -1.36 -20.63 10.00
C ARG A 68 -0.65 -19.45 9.32
N ALA A 69 -0.62 -19.43 7.99
CA ALA A 69 -0.13 -18.32 7.20
C ALA A 69 -1.33 -17.51 6.67
N THR A 70 -1.22 -16.19 6.63
CA THR A 70 -2.21 -15.32 6.02
C THR A 70 -2.03 -15.26 4.51
N VAL A 71 -3.03 -14.80 3.77
CA VAL A 71 -2.95 -14.62 2.31
C VAL A 71 -1.88 -13.59 1.92
N SER A 72 -1.62 -12.62 2.80
CA SER A 72 -0.68 -11.51 2.59
C SER A 72 0.77 -11.84 2.99
N ASP A 73 0.98 -12.61 4.06
CA ASP A 73 2.31 -12.84 4.63
C ASP A 73 2.88 -14.20 4.17
N TRP A 74 3.63 -14.20 3.11
CA TRP A 74 4.09 -15.43 2.45
C TRP A 74 5.61 -15.70 2.57
N MET A 75 6.42 -14.68 2.91
CA MET A 75 7.85 -14.88 3.14
C MET A 75 8.10 -15.61 4.47
N GLU A 76 9.08 -16.53 4.50
CA GLU A 76 9.45 -17.24 5.74
C GLU A 76 9.81 -16.26 6.87
N MET A 77 10.39 -15.11 6.54
CA MET A 77 10.78 -14.07 7.47
C MET A 77 9.57 -13.31 8.02
N GLU A 78 8.56 -13.04 7.20
CA GLU A 78 7.26 -12.47 7.62
C GLU A 78 6.56 -13.38 8.61
N GLN A 79 6.45 -14.66 8.28
CA GLN A 79 5.82 -15.68 9.13
C GLN A 79 6.58 -15.92 10.44
N ALA A 80 7.92 -15.87 10.41
CA ALA A 80 8.75 -16.09 11.59
C ALA A 80 8.64 -14.93 12.59
N ARG A 81 8.50 -13.70 12.10
CA ARG A 81 8.44 -12.47 12.92
C ARG A 81 7.03 -11.95 13.17
N GLY A 82 6.03 -12.43 12.40
CA GLY A 82 4.64 -11.94 12.47
C GLY A 82 4.47 -10.50 11.99
N ILE A 83 5.31 -10.05 11.04
CA ILE A 83 5.25 -8.70 10.44
C ILE A 83 5.19 -8.79 8.94
N SER A 84 4.39 -7.95 8.30
CA SER A 84 4.38 -7.82 6.83
C SER A 84 5.57 -6.97 6.39
N ILE A 85 6.40 -7.54 5.52
CA ILE A 85 7.61 -6.92 4.96
C ILE A 85 7.34 -6.42 3.55
N THR A 86 6.55 -7.19 2.78
CA THR A 86 6.25 -6.90 1.37
C THR A 86 4.78 -6.55 1.19
N SER A 87 4.52 -5.64 0.25
CA SER A 87 3.15 -5.33 -0.18
C SER A 87 2.57 -6.46 -1.02
N THR A 88 1.27 -6.71 -0.86
CA THR A 88 0.53 -7.74 -1.61
C THR A 88 -0.68 -7.11 -2.27
N ALA A 89 -0.98 -7.50 -3.50
CA ALA A 89 -2.19 -7.08 -4.20
C ALA A 89 -3.19 -8.23 -4.24
N LEU A 90 -4.46 -7.92 -3.94
CA LEU A 90 -5.58 -8.84 -4.02
C LEU A 90 -6.67 -8.20 -4.87
N GLN A 91 -7.12 -8.91 -5.91
CA GLN A 91 -8.23 -8.48 -6.75
C GLN A 91 -9.36 -9.49 -6.67
N PHE A 92 -10.58 -9.04 -6.35
CA PHE A 92 -11.73 -9.92 -6.25
C PHE A 92 -13.05 -9.21 -6.57
N PRO A 93 -14.05 -9.95 -7.11
CA PRO A 93 -15.39 -9.41 -7.28
C PRO A 93 -16.09 -9.32 -5.92
N TYR A 94 -16.92 -8.30 -5.75
CA TYR A 94 -17.81 -8.15 -4.62
C TYR A 94 -19.16 -7.62 -5.09
N ARG A 95 -20.25 -8.21 -4.57
CA ARG A 95 -21.60 -7.74 -4.80
C ARG A 95 -22.17 -7.17 -3.52
N SER A 96 -22.47 -5.87 -3.53
CA SER A 96 -23.08 -5.20 -2.39
C SER A 96 -24.51 -5.70 -2.15
N PRO A 97 -25.06 -5.51 -0.93
CA PRO A 97 -26.46 -5.81 -0.64
C PRO A 97 -27.45 -5.11 -1.56
N ASP A 98 -27.11 -3.89 -2.03
CA ASP A 98 -27.92 -3.13 -2.99
C ASP A 98 -27.83 -3.66 -4.44
N GLY A 99 -27.09 -4.77 -4.65
CA GLY A 99 -26.97 -5.45 -5.93
C GLY A 99 -25.93 -4.87 -6.88
N GLN A 100 -25.09 -3.92 -6.42
CA GLN A 100 -24.01 -3.36 -7.22
C GLN A 100 -22.85 -4.36 -7.33
N ASP A 101 -22.47 -4.72 -8.56
CA ASP A 101 -21.31 -5.56 -8.82
C ASP A 101 -20.05 -4.69 -8.92
N CYS A 102 -19.08 -4.89 -8.02
CA CYS A 102 -17.81 -4.18 -7.97
C CYS A 102 -16.62 -5.14 -8.13
N VAL A 103 -15.50 -4.58 -8.52
CA VAL A 103 -14.18 -5.23 -8.47
C VAL A 103 -13.34 -4.48 -7.46
N ILE A 104 -12.93 -5.19 -6.42
CA ILE A 104 -12.10 -4.64 -5.36
C ILE A 104 -10.64 -4.97 -5.66
N ASN A 105 -9.80 -3.92 -5.66
CA ASN A 105 -8.35 -4.02 -5.72
C ASN A 105 -7.82 -3.58 -4.35
N LEU A 106 -7.53 -4.53 -3.49
CA LEU A 106 -6.94 -4.31 -2.18
C LEU A 106 -5.42 -4.40 -2.27
N LEU A 107 -4.73 -3.33 -1.92
CA LEU A 107 -3.28 -3.31 -1.81
C LEU A 107 -2.89 -3.31 -0.33
N ASP A 108 -2.35 -4.43 0.12
CA ASP A 108 -1.84 -4.56 1.49
C ASP A 108 -0.44 -3.94 1.58
N THR A 109 -0.19 -3.10 2.58
CA THR A 109 1.08 -2.39 2.76
C THR A 109 1.94 -3.06 3.83
N PRO A 110 3.28 -2.90 3.81
CA PRO A 110 4.09 -3.27 4.96
C PRO A 110 3.65 -2.53 6.22
N GLY A 111 3.66 -3.23 7.36
CA GLY A 111 3.29 -2.61 8.63
C GLY A 111 4.46 -1.91 9.34
N HIS A 112 5.71 -2.30 9.05
CA HIS A 112 6.88 -1.81 9.76
C HIS A 112 7.43 -0.51 9.13
N GLN A 113 7.86 0.44 10.00
CA GLN A 113 8.37 1.74 9.56
C GLN A 113 9.57 1.68 8.60
N ASP A 114 10.40 0.65 8.70
CA ASP A 114 11.56 0.46 7.84
C ASP A 114 11.18 0.27 6.37
N PHE A 115 9.91 -0.10 6.09
CA PHE A 115 9.37 -0.28 4.74
C PHE A 115 8.43 0.86 4.31
N SER A 116 8.59 2.05 4.88
CA SER A 116 7.76 3.24 4.54
C SER A 116 7.81 3.58 3.06
N GLU A 117 8.94 3.36 2.39
CA GLU A 117 9.09 3.59 0.95
C GLU A 117 8.19 2.66 0.12
N ASP A 118 8.08 1.36 0.49
CA ASP A 118 7.17 0.43 -0.19
C ASP A 118 5.70 0.80 0.06
N THR A 119 5.38 1.26 1.26
CA THR A 119 4.04 1.80 1.57
C THR A 119 3.71 3.01 0.72
N TYR A 120 4.65 3.94 0.54
CA TYR A 120 4.45 5.10 -0.33
C TYR A 120 4.21 4.69 -1.79
N ARG A 121 4.97 3.70 -2.29
CA ARG A 121 4.78 3.14 -3.64
C ARG A 121 3.36 2.60 -3.83
N VAL A 122 2.88 1.83 -2.86
CA VAL A 122 1.50 1.30 -2.88
C VAL A 122 0.47 2.43 -2.85
N LEU A 123 0.65 3.43 -1.99
CA LEU A 123 -0.25 4.59 -1.92
C LEU A 123 -0.25 5.42 -3.21
N SER A 124 0.77 5.28 -4.06
CA SER A 124 0.78 5.88 -5.41
C SER A 124 -0.16 5.18 -6.40
N ALA A 125 -0.63 3.99 -6.08
CA ALA A 125 -1.43 3.15 -6.96
C ALA A 125 -2.89 2.98 -6.50
N VAL A 126 -3.37 3.79 -5.54
CA VAL A 126 -4.72 3.66 -4.98
C VAL A 126 -5.53 4.95 -5.08
N ASP A 127 -6.85 4.83 -4.93
CA ASP A 127 -7.79 5.94 -4.96
C ASP A 127 -8.30 6.32 -3.56
N CYS A 128 -8.11 5.44 -2.57
CA CYS A 128 -8.56 5.62 -1.19
C CYS A 128 -7.60 4.88 -0.24
N ALA A 129 -7.52 5.31 1.02
CA ALA A 129 -6.80 4.61 2.06
C ALA A 129 -7.76 4.19 3.19
N VAL A 130 -7.54 3.00 3.74
CA VAL A 130 -8.17 2.52 4.98
C VAL A 130 -7.15 2.61 6.09
N MET A 131 -7.36 3.53 7.02
CA MET A 131 -6.50 3.70 8.20
C MET A 131 -7.01 2.82 9.34
N LEU A 132 -6.20 1.86 9.74
CA LEU A 132 -6.53 0.92 10.80
C LEU A 132 -5.88 1.35 12.12
N ILE A 133 -6.71 1.56 13.15
CA ILE A 133 -6.30 1.98 14.50
C ILE A 133 -6.64 0.86 15.49
N ASP A 134 -5.72 0.58 16.42
CA ASP A 134 -5.94 -0.33 17.54
C ASP A 134 -6.74 0.38 18.64
N ALA A 135 -7.89 -0.17 19.04
CA ALA A 135 -8.78 0.42 20.06
C ALA A 135 -8.08 0.70 21.39
N ALA A 136 -7.06 -0.09 21.76
CA ALA A 136 -6.32 0.08 23.01
C ALA A 136 -5.20 1.13 22.90
N LYS A 137 -4.55 1.22 21.73
CA LYS A 137 -3.36 2.06 21.54
C LYS A 137 -3.66 3.45 20.97
N GLY A 138 -4.75 3.58 20.19
CA GLY A 138 -5.06 4.81 19.48
C GLY A 138 -4.09 5.08 18.31
N LEU A 139 -3.79 6.35 18.07
CA LEU A 139 -2.90 6.81 17.00
C LEU A 139 -1.43 6.68 17.40
N GLU A 140 -0.73 5.77 16.76
CA GLU A 140 0.70 5.54 16.96
C GLU A 140 1.54 6.34 15.94
N PRO A 141 2.83 6.65 16.24
CA PRO A 141 3.67 7.52 15.40
C PRO A 141 3.75 7.09 13.93
N GLN A 142 3.77 5.79 13.67
CA GLN A 142 3.80 5.26 12.30
C GLN A 142 2.51 5.59 11.54
N THR A 143 1.35 5.48 12.19
CA THR A 143 0.05 5.83 11.58
C THR A 143 0.01 7.30 11.18
N LEU A 144 0.56 8.19 12.02
CA LEU A 144 0.65 9.62 11.71
C LEU A 144 1.51 9.91 10.48
N LYS A 145 2.67 9.24 10.35
CA LYS A 145 3.54 9.38 9.16
C LYS A 145 2.79 8.95 7.89
N LEU A 146 2.12 7.81 7.93
CA LEU A 146 1.35 7.30 6.78
C LEU A 146 0.17 8.21 6.42
N PHE A 147 -0.48 8.79 7.43
CA PHE A 147 -1.52 9.79 7.22
C PHE A 147 -1.00 11.01 6.45
N GLN A 148 0.18 11.54 6.83
CA GLN A 148 0.77 12.68 6.11
C GLN A 148 1.02 12.36 4.62
N VAL A 149 1.44 11.15 4.32
CA VAL A 149 1.58 10.69 2.93
C VAL A 149 0.25 10.70 2.19
N CYS A 150 -0.82 10.18 2.80
CA CYS A 150 -2.17 10.19 2.21
C CYS A 150 -2.65 11.62 1.98
N LYS A 151 -2.48 12.51 2.97
CA LYS A 151 -2.86 13.92 2.89
C LYS A 151 -2.11 14.65 1.76
N HIS A 152 -0.80 14.46 1.67
CA HIS A 152 0.02 15.06 0.60
C HIS A 152 -0.44 14.63 -0.79
N ARG A 153 -0.95 13.40 -0.92
CA ARG A 153 -1.47 12.85 -2.17
C ARG A 153 -2.95 13.16 -2.42
N GLY A 154 -3.63 13.82 -1.49
CA GLY A 154 -5.07 14.10 -1.60
C GLY A 154 -5.93 12.84 -1.57
N LEU A 155 -5.45 11.74 -0.95
CA LEU A 155 -6.23 10.50 -0.84
C LEU A 155 -7.27 10.62 0.26
N PRO A 156 -8.57 10.38 -0.02
CA PRO A 156 -9.58 10.26 1.02
C PRO A 156 -9.27 9.07 1.93
N ILE A 157 -9.50 9.23 3.24
CA ILE A 157 -9.16 8.26 4.26
C ILE A 157 -10.40 7.80 4.99
N LEU A 158 -10.62 6.48 5.01
CA LEU A 158 -11.62 5.82 5.82
C LEU A 158 -10.94 5.23 7.05
N THR A 159 -11.43 5.53 8.24
CA THR A 159 -10.83 5.09 9.50
C THR A 159 -11.56 3.86 10.06
N VAL A 160 -10.81 2.86 10.47
CA VAL A 160 -11.33 1.64 11.10
C VAL A 160 -10.70 1.47 12.47
N ILE A 161 -11.51 1.53 13.52
CA ILE A 161 -11.09 1.23 14.88
C ILE A 161 -11.27 -0.27 15.11
N ASN A 162 -10.16 -0.98 15.15
CA ASN A 162 -10.11 -2.45 15.20
C ASN A 162 -9.81 -2.96 16.61
N LYS A 163 -10.04 -4.26 16.81
CA LYS A 163 -9.84 -4.98 18.07
C LYS A 163 -10.79 -4.54 19.17
N TRP A 164 -11.99 -4.10 18.82
CA TRP A 164 -13.02 -3.73 19.80
C TRP A 164 -13.47 -4.89 20.70
N ASP A 165 -13.12 -6.14 20.34
CA ASP A 165 -13.29 -7.35 21.15
C ASP A 165 -12.35 -7.44 22.36
N ARG A 166 -11.41 -6.52 22.51
CA ARG A 166 -10.42 -6.47 23.60
C ARG A 166 -10.57 -5.20 24.42
N PRO A 167 -10.15 -5.19 25.70
CA PRO A 167 -10.12 -3.97 26.49
C PRO A 167 -9.36 -2.86 25.78
N GLY A 168 -9.94 -1.69 25.72
CA GLY A 168 -9.42 -0.54 25.00
C GLY A 168 -9.92 0.78 25.57
N ARG A 169 -9.69 1.85 24.82
CA ARG A 169 -10.10 3.21 25.17
C ARG A 169 -11.58 3.43 24.81
N HIS A 170 -12.17 4.48 25.36
CA HIS A 170 -13.53 4.88 25.01
C HIS A 170 -13.62 5.37 23.57
N ALA A 171 -14.76 5.13 22.91
CA ALA A 171 -14.93 5.49 21.50
C ALA A 171 -14.76 6.99 21.26
N LEU A 172 -15.38 7.85 22.07
CA LEU A 172 -15.27 9.30 21.96
C LEU A 172 -13.84 9.80 22.12
N GLU A 173 -13.06 9.25 23.08
CA GLU A 173 -11.64 9.62 23.25
C GLU A 173 -10.80 9.33 22.00
N LEU A 174 -11.11 8.24 21.30
CA LEU A 174 -10.42 7.89 20.05
C LEU A 174 -10.80 8.84 18.91
N LEU A 175 -12.06 9.30 18.85
CA LEU A 175 -12.48 10.31 17.89
C LEU A 175 -11.80 11.66 18.15
N ASP A 176 -11.75 12.09 19.41
CA ASP A 176 -11.06 13.31 19.81
C ASP A 176 -9.58 13.26 19.41
N GLU A 177 -8.90 12.13 19.68
CA GLU A 177 -7.49 11.95 19.29
C GLU A 177 -7.29 12.03 17.77
N ILE A 178 -8.21 11.46 16.96
CA ILE A 178 -8.17 11.55 15.50
C ILE A 178 -8.26 13.01 15.07
N GLN A 179 -9.24 13.74 15.59
CA GLN A 179 -9.45 15.15 15.23
C GLN A 179 -8.26 16.03 15.65
N GLU A 180 -7.78 15.88 16.88
CA GLU A 180 -6.67 16.70 17.41
C GLU A 180 -5.34 16.45 16.72
N ARG A 181 -4.99 15.17 16.48
CA ARG A 181 -3.65 14.80 15.99
C ARG A 181 -3.54 14.75 14.47
N ILE A 182 -4.63 14.45 13.77
CA ILE A 182 -4.65 14.30 12.31
C ILE A 182 -5.31 15.54 11.65
N GLY A 183 -6.25 16.18 12.33
CA GLY A 183 -7.00 17.32 11.80
C GLY A 183 -8.08 16.93 10.81
N LEU A 184 -8.50 15.65 10.79
CA LEU A 184 -9.71 15.19 10.10
C LEU A 184 -10.85 15.10 11.10
N LYS A 185 -12.02 15.64 10.75
CA LYS A 185 -13.22 15.44 11.55
C LYS A 185 -13.73 14.01 11.39
N PRO A 186 -13.80 13.21 12.47
CA PRO A 186 -14.32 11.84 12.39
C PRO A 186 -15.85 11.87 12.28
N THR A 187 -16.38 11.08 11.35
CA THR A 187 -17.83 10.94 11.11
C THR A 187 -18.20 9.44 11.20
N PRO A 188 -18.53 8.93 12.41
CA PRO A 188 -18.84 7.52 12.58
C PRO A 188 -20.06 7.09 11.76
N LEU A 189 -19.89 6.02 10.96
CA LEU A 189 -20.97 5.37 10.21
C LEU A 189 -21.61 4.25 11.02
N THR A 190 -20.79 3.57 11.83
CA THR A 190 -21.26 2.60 12.81
C THR A 190 -20.81 3.04 14.20
N TRP A 191 -21.63 2.79 15.20
CA TRP A 191 -21.28 3.05 16.60
C TRP A 191 -21.32 1.77 17.42
N PRO A 192 -20.33 1.51 18.30
CA PRO A 192 -20.28 0.23 19.00
C PRO A 192 -21.40 0.13 20.03
N VAL A 193 -22.07 -1.01 20.09
CA VAL A 193 -22.97 -1.39 21.16
C VAL A 193 -22.19 -2.27 22.13
N GLY A 194 -21.94 -1.74 23.32
CA GLY A 194 -21.01 -2.27 24.31
C GLY A 194 -19.63 -1.61 24.22
N ILE A 195 -18.87 -1.77 25.30
CA ILE A 195 -17.53 -1.19 25.45
C ILE A 195 -16.46 -2.05 24.78
N ALA A 196 -15.26 -1.50 24.61
CA ALA A 196 -14.09 -2.27 24.18
C ALA A 196 -13.82 -3.43 25.16
N GLY A 197 -13.85 -4.65 24.65
CA GLY A 197 -13.80 -5.90 25.42
C GLY A 197 -15.16 -6.61 25.59
N ASP A 198 -16.28 -5.90 25.44
CA ASP A 198 -17.65 -6.46 25.41
C ASP A 198 -18.39 -5.98 24.15
N PHE A 199 -17.90 -6.39 22.99
CA PHE A 199 -18.42 -6.00 21.69
C PHE A 199 -19.64 -6.85 21.29
N LYS A 200 -20.85 -6.32 21.47
CA LYS A 200 -22.12 -7.00 21.14
C LYS A 200 -22.52 -6.84 19.68
N GLY A 201 -22.17 -5.70 19.08
CA GLY A 201 -22.52 -5.32 17.73
C GLY A 201 -22.34 -3.84 17.50
N VAL A 202 -22.95 -3.33 16.44
CA VAL A 202 -22.90 -1.91 16.09
C VAL A 202 -24.30 -1.35 15.83
N LEU A 203 -24.49 -0.09 16.19
CA LEU A 203 -25.58 0.73 15.69
C LEU A 203 -25.16 1.28 14.33
N ASP A 204 -25.87 0.94 13.27
CA ASP A 204 -25.71 1.55 11.94
C ASP A 204 -26.39 2.93 11.98
N ARG A 205 -25.61 4.01 11.99
CA ARG A 205 -26.14 5.38 12.13
C ARG A 205 -26.97 5.81 10.91
N ARG A 206 -26.81 5.18 9.78
CA ARG A 206 -27.58 5.46 8.56
C ARG A 206 -29.01 4.89 8.64
N THR A 207 -29.18 3.71 9.21
CA THR A 207 -30.48 3.02 9.28
C THR A 207 -31.12 3.07 10.65
N GLY A 208 -30.34 3.35 11.70
CA GLY A 208 -30.74 3.26 13.09
C GLY A 208 -30.78 1.82 13.62
N ASN A 209 -30.49 0.81 12.81
CA ASN A 209 -30.59 -0.59 13.19
C ASN A 209 -29.42 -1.03 14.10
N PHE A 210 -29.72 -1.92 15.02
CA PHE A 210 -28.70 -2.67 15.75
C PHE A 210 -28.29 -3.90 14.94
N ILE A 211 -27.02 -3.97 14.55
CA ILE A 211 -26.41 -5.14 13.91
C ILE A 211 -25.69 -5.93 15.00
N ARG A 212 -26.32 -7.01 15.48
CA ARG A 212 -25.77 -7.89 16.50
C ARG A 212 -24.89 -8.96 15.88
N PHE A 213 -23.68 -9.15 16.41
CA PHE A 213 -22.73 -10.17 15.96
C PHE A 213 -22.78 -11.42 16.83
N THR A 214 -22.67 -12.58 16.19
CA THR A 214 -22.53 -13.86 16.88
C THR A 214 -21.13 -14.43 16.67
N ARG A 215 -20.44 -14.75 17.78
CA ARG A 215 -19.09 -15.34 17.73
C ARG A 215 -19.13 -16.71 17.07
N THR A 216 -18.21 -16.95 16.14
CA THR A 216 -17.92 -18.26 15.56
C THR A 216 -16.68 -18.87 16.19
N ALA A 217 -16.53 -20.21 16.08
CA ALA A 217 -15.38 -20.90 16.63
C ALA A 217 -14.06 -20.40 16.00
N GLY A 218 -13.24 -19.72 16.82
CA GLY A 218 -11.93 -19.20 16.41
C GLY A 218 -11.95 -18.12 15.34
N GLY A 219 -13.11 -17.51 15.02
CA GLY A 219 -13.21 -16.50 13.95
C GLY A 219 -12.88 -17.04 12.55
N ALA A 220 -12.94 -18.37 12.36
CA ALA A 220 -12.54 -19.00 11.11
C ALA A 220 -13.53 -18.80 9.95
N THR A 221 -14.74 -18.38 10.23
CA THR A 221 -15.82 -18.13 9.27
C THR A 221 -16.43 -16.75 9.50
N ALA A 222 -17.12 -16.22 8.51
CA ALA A 222 -17.87 -14.97 8.64
C ALA A 222 -18.84 -15.05 9.81
N ALA A 223 -18.87 -14.00 10.65
CA ALA A 223 -19.76 -13.93 11.80
C ALA A 223 -21.22 -13.77 11.32
N PRO A 224 -22.18 -14.57 11.87
CA PRO A 224 -23.59 -14.32 11.61
C PRO A 224 -24.01 -12.96 12.18
N GLU A 225 -24.80 -12.23 11.38
CA GLU A 225 -25.33 -10.92 11.69
C GLU A 225 -26.85 -10.99 11.86
N GLU A 226 -27.36 -10.35 12.90
CA GLU A 226 -28.79 -10.17 13.11
C GLU A 226 -29.11 -8.68 13.09
N HIS A 227 -29.97 -8.28 12.16
CA HIS A 227 -30.44 -6.91 12.04
C HIS A 227 -31.69 -6.71 12.89
N ILE A 228 -31.56 -5.90 13.93
CA ILE A 228 -32.60 -5.64 14.92
C ILE A 228 -33.08 -4.20 14.75
N ALA A 229 -34.40 -4.01 14.61
CA ALA A 229 -34.97 -2.67 14.49
C ALA A 229 -34.72 -1.83 15.77
N PRO A 230 -34.60 -0.49 15.65
CA PRO A 230 -34.26 0.40 16.77
C PRO A 230 -35.16 0.18 18.01
N GLU A 231 -36.46 -0.05 17.81
CA GLU A 231 -37.44 -0.20 18.87
C GLU A 231 -37.20 -1.44 19.72
N ARG A 232 -36.45 -2.41 19.21
CA ARG A 232 -36.08 -3.65 19.89
C ARG A 232 -34.65 -3.66 20.42
N GLY A 233 -33.91 -2.58 20.21
CA GLY A 233 -32.50 -2.48 20.58
C GLY A 233 -32.29 -2.65 22.08
N HIS A 234 -33.11 -1.98 22.90
CA HIS A 234 -33.08 -2.12 24.36
C HIS A 234 -33.35 -3.57 24.82
N ASP A 235 -34.35 -4.25 24.25
CA ASP A 235 -34.64 -5.65 24.58
C ASP A 235 -33.48 -6.59 24.24
N ALA A 236 -32.70 -6.23 23.20
CA ALA A 236 -31.60 -7.05 22.68
C ALA A 236 -30.24 -6.81 23.39
N ALA A 237 -29.97 -5.59 23.86
CA ALA A 237 -28.66 -5.22 24.43
C ALA A 237 -28.76 -4.40 25.75
N GLY A 238 -29.98 -4.04 26.19
CA GLY A 238 -30.18 -3.30 27.43
C GLY A 238 -29.52 -1.92 27.41
N ILE A 239 -28.91 -1.57 28.54
CA ILE A 239 -28.27 -0.25 28.75
C ILE A 239 -27.17 0.06 27.73
N ASP A 240 -26.49 -0.94 27.16
CA ASP A 240 -25.46 -0.71 26.15
C ASP A 240 -26.04 -0.15 24.85
N TRP A 241 -27.28 -0.54 24.52
CA TRP A 241 -27.99 0.06 23.40
C TRP A 241 -28.40 1.50 23.70
N ASP A 242 -28.95 1.75 24.90
CA ASP A 242 -29.37 3.09 25.28
C ASP A 242 -28.21 4.08 25.28
N ASN A 243 -27.06 3.67 25.84
CA ASN A 243 -25.83 4.46 25.80
C ASN A 243 -25.37 4.73 24.36
N ALA A 244 -25.40 3.74 23.48
CA ALA A 244 -25.00 3.90 22.10
C ALA A 244 -25.92 4.88 21.35
N VAL A 245 -27.22 4.87 21.62
CA VAL A 245 -28.17 5.83 21.05
C VAL A 245 -27.90 7.25 21.54
N GLU A 246 -27.72 7.43 22.86
CA GLU A 246 -27.41 8.74 23.47
C GLU A 246 -26.10 9.32 22.90
N GLU A 247 -25.06 8.52 22.80
CA GLU A 247 -23.78 8.95 22.23
C GLU A 247 -23.91 9.30 20.73
N CYS A 248 -24.73 8.58 19.96
CA CYS A 248 -25.00 8.93 18.57
C CYS A 248 -25.78 10.25 18.43
N GLU A 249 -26.71 10.52 19.34
CA GLU A 249 -27.43 11.81 19.37
C GLU A 249 -26.47 12.97 19.68
N LEU A 250 -25.54 12.79 20.63
CA LEU A 250 -24.49 13.78 20.92
C LEU A 250 -23.60 14.04 19.70
N LEU A 251 -23.17 12.97 18.99
CA LEU A 251 -22.35 13.09 17.78
C LEU A 251 -23.09 13.86 16.67
N SER A 252 -24.38 13.61 16.47
CA SER A 252 -25.17 14.35 15.46
C SER A 252 -25.36 15.82 15.85
N ALA A 253 -25.48 16.11 17.15
CA ALA A 253 -25.56 17.50 17.64
C ALA A 253 -24.25 18.28 17.45
N ASP A 254 -23.09 17.59 17.33
CA ASP A 254 -21.77 18.16 17.05
C ASP A 254 -21.37 18.05 15.56
N ASP A 255 -22.33 18.03 14.65
CA ASP A 255 -22.09 17.86 13.20
C ASP A 255 -21.25 16.61 12.86
N GLY A 256 -21.33 15.55 13.66
CA GLY A 256 -20.62 14.28 13.45
C GLY A 256 -21.30 13.36 12.43
N ASP A 257 -22.24 13.86 11.64
CA ASP A 257 -22.86 13.11 10.56
C ASP A 257 -21.98 13.10 9.30
N HIS A 258 -22.09 12.02 8.53
CA HIS A 258 -21.26 11.83 7.35
C HIS A 258 -21.72 12.70 6.18
N ASP A 259 -20.77 13.39 5.58
CA ASP A 259 -20.90 14.12 4.32
C ASP A 259 -19.88 13.58 3.31
N GLU A 260 -20.37 13.06 2.18
CA GLU A 260 -19.55 12.43 1.15
C GLU A 260 -18.61 13.42 0.45
N GLU A 261 -19.07 14.67 0.23
CA GLU A 261 -18.24 15.68 -0.43
C GLU A 261 -17.06 16.09 0.47
N LEU A 262 -17.30 16.33 1.76
CA LEU A 262 -16.24 16.63 2.73
C LEU A 262 -15.28 15.47 2.91
N PHE A 263 -15.75 14.23 2.82
CA PHE A 263 -14.87 13.04 2.82
C PHE A 263 -13.95 13.00 1.59
N LEU A 264 -14.51 13.21 0.39
CA LEU A 264 -13.72 13.20 -0.85
C LEU A 264 -12.72 14.36 -0.92
N GLN A 265 -13.03 15.50 -0.26
CA GLN A 265 -12.12 16.62 -0.11
C GLN A 265 -11.04 16.40 0.96
N GLY A 266 -11.08 15.31 1.72
CA GLY A 266 -10.14 15.02 2.79
C GLY A 266 -10.29 15.92 4.02
N VAL A 267 -11.50 16.41 4.29
CA VAL A 267 -11.86 17.22 5.48
C VAL A 267 -12.36 16.33 6.61
N THR A 268 -13.14 15.29 6.25
CA THR A 268 -13.69 14.33 7.21
C THR A 268 -13.14 12.92 6.97
N THR A 269 -13.28 12.06 7.97
CA THR A 269 -13.00 10.63 7.85
C THR A 269 -14.18 9.81 8.38
N PRO A 270 -14.85 9.00 7.53
CA PRO A 270 -15.82 8.03 7.99
C PRO A 270 -15.18 7.01 8.93
N VAL A 271 -15.83 6.73 10.07
CA VAL A 271 -15.28 5.81 11.09
C VAL A 271 -16.17 4.58 11.23
N LEU A 272 -15.53 3.40 11.28
CA LEU A 272 -16.17 2.11 11.57
C LEU A 272 -15.47 1.41 12.72
N PHE A 273 -16.24 0.65 13.50
CA PHE A 273 -15.72 -0.17 14.60
C PHE A 273 -15.77 -1.64 14.22
N THR A 274 -14.65 -2.34 14.41
CA THR A 274 -14.49 -3.73 13.97
C THR A 274 -13.74 -4.60 14.98
N SER A 275 -13.92 -5.91 14.82
CA SER A 275 -12.98 -6.92 15.28
C SER A 275 -12.65 -7.85 14.12
N ALA A 276 -11.56 -7.60 13.43
CA ALA A 276 -11.13 -8.43 12.30
C ALA A 276 -10.90 -9.90 12.72
N ALA A 277 -10.41 -10.12 13.95
CA ALA A 277 -10.18 -11.47 14.49
C ALA A 277 -11.45 -12.29 14.70
N LEU A 278 -12.58 -11.64 14.96
CA LEU A 278 -13.89 -12.26 15.13
C LEU A 278 -14.79 -12.11 13.89
N ASN A 279 -14.31 -11.42 12.85
CA ASN A 279 -15.08 -11.04 11.66
C ASN A 279 -16.30 -10.15 11.97
N PHE A 280 -16.22 -9.29 13.00
CA PHE A 280 -17.27 -8.34 13.36
C PHE A 280 -17.05 -7.00 12.65
N GLY A 281 -18.11 -6.44 12.06
CA GLY A 281 -18.06 -5.15 11.37
C GLY A 281 -17.36 -5.16 9.99
N VAL A 282 -16.94 -6.33 9.50
CA VAL A 282 -16.19 -6.45 8.24
C VAL A 282 -17.10 -6.30 7.02
N ASN A 283 -18.35 -6.78 7.06
CA ASN A 283 -19.33 -6.54 6.00
C ASN A 283 -19.63 -5.05 5.86
N GLN A 284 -19.83 -4.36 7.00
CA GLN A 284 -20.09 -2.91 7.02
C GLN A 284 -18.94 -2.13 6.40
N LEU A 285 -17.69 -2.59 6.61
CA LEU A 285 -16.52 -2.00 5.98
C LEU A 285 -16.51 -2.25 4.46
N LEU A 286 -16.78 -3.47 4.00
CA LEU A 286 -16.84 -3.77 2.57
C LEU A 286 -17.92 -2.96 1.86
N ASP A 287 -19.13 -2.92 2.42
CA ASP A 287 -20.24 -2.14 1.88
C ASP A 287 -19.93 -0.65 1.85
N THR A 288 -19.27 -0.14 2.90
CA THR A 288 -18.83 1.26 2.95
C THR A 288 -17.78 1.55 1.90
N LEU A 289 -16.80 0.68 1.71
CA LEU A 289 -15.77 0.84 0.68
C LEU A 289 -16.37 0.86 -0.73
N VAL A 290 -17.32 -0.03 -1.04
CA VAL A 290 -17.99 -0.03 -2.33
C VAL A 290 -18.77 1.25 -2.57
N ARG A 291 -19.42 1.78 -1.54
CA ARG A 291 -20.25 2.98 -1.62
C ARG A 291 -19.43 4.27 -1.67
N LEU A 292 -18.43 4.43 -0.79
CA LEU A 292 -17.74 5.71 -0.56
C LEU A 292 -16.37 5.82 -1.20
N ALA A 293 -15.64 4.70 -1.40
CA ALA A 293 -14.35 4.81 -2.07
C ALA A 293 -14.55 5.31 -3.51
N PRO A 294 -13.81 6.34 -3.96
CA PRO A 294 -13.97 6.86 -5.30
C PRO A 294 -13.58 5.82 -6.35
N PRO A 295 -14.25 5.81 -7.51
CA PRO A 295 -13.78 5.06 -8.65
C PRO A 295 -12.47 5.68 -9.19
N PRO A 296 -11.71 4.95 -10.03
CA PRO A 296 -10.52 5.49 -10.68
C PRO A 296 -10.82 6.80 -11.41
N SER A 297 -9.97 7.78 -11.17
CA SER A 297 -10.03 9.10 -11.79
C SER A 297 -8.82 9.37 -12.68
N GLY A 298 -8.86 10.46 -13.45
CA GLY A 298 -7.73 10.91 -14.26
C GLY A 298 -6.48 11.15 -13.40
N GLN A 299 -5.32 10.74 -13.94
CA GLN A 299 -4.04 10.91 -13.26
C GLN A 299 -3.28 12.13 -13.82
N VAL A 300 -2.60 12.87 -12.95
CA VAL A 300 -1.79 14.02 -13.34
C VAL A 300 -0.44 13.54 -13.87
N ASP A 301 -0.01 14.03 -15.04
CA ASP A 301 1.30 13.75 -15.62
C ASP A 301 2.40 14.70 -15.07
N VAL A 302 3.65 14.51 -15.51
CA VAL A 302 4.80 15.35 -15.08
C VAL A 302 4.67 16.82 -15.49
N ASP A 303 3.86 17.12 -16.50
CA ASP A 303 3.62 18.48 -17.00
C ASP A 303 2.43 19.15 -16.30
N GLY A 304 1.78 18.47 -15.37
CA GLY A 304 0.62 18.96 -14.62
C GLY A 304 -0.72 18.78 -15.34
N ASN A 305 -0.77 18.05 -16.47
CA ASN A 305 -2.01 17.81 -17.19
C ASN A 305 -2.72 16.58 -16.63
N VAL A 306 -4.04 16.67 -16.52
CA VAL A 306 -4.86 15.50 -16.14
C VAL A 306 -5.05 14.62 -17.37
N ARG A 307 -4.61 13.37 -17.29
CA ARG A 307 -4.92 12.33 -18.29
C ARG A 307 -6.21 11.64 -17.91
N PRO A 308 -7.31 11.84 -18.65
CA PRO A 308 -8.59 11.20 -18.38
C PRO A 308 -8.53 9.67 -18.48
N VAL A 309 -9.42 8.97 -17.76
CA VAL A 309 -9.47 7.50 -17.75
C VAL A 309 -9.82 6.88 -19.11
N ASP A 310 -10.51 7.62 -19.97
CA ASP A 310 -10.89 7.22 -21.33
C ASP A 310 -9.81 7.52 -22.40
N SER A 311 -8.67 8.08 -22.01
CA SER A 311 -7.50 8.25 -22.87
C SER A 311 -6.95 6.88 -23.32
N PRO A 312 -6.16 6.80 -24.40
CA PRO A 312 -5.43 5.59 -24.76
C PRO A 312 -4.68 5.00 -23.56
N PHE A 313 -4.45 3.68 -23.61
CA PHE A 313 -3.88 2.94 -22.48
C PHE A 313 -2.63 3.61 -21.89
N SER A 314 -2.63 3.68 -20.57
CA SER A 314 -1.45 3.97 -19.77
C SER A 314 -1.47 3.21 -18.44
N ALA A 315 -0.29 2.88 -17.93
CA ALA A 315 -0.12 2.22 -16.65
C ALA A 315 1.10 2.75 -15.91
N PHE A 316 1.02 2.75 -14.59
CA PHE A 316 2.07 3.19 -13.67
C PHE A 316 2.61 2.00 -12.88
N VAL A 317 3.92 1.74 -12.99
CA VAL A 317 4.60 0.67 -12.27
C VAL A 317 4.90 1.15 -10.86
N PHE A 318 4.27 0.53 -9.85
CA PHE A 318 4.50 0.91 -8.46
C PHE A 318 5.36 -0.08 -7.68
N LYS A 319 5.52 -1.32 -8.19
CA LYS A 319 6.32 -2.36 -7.54
C LYS A 319 6.97 -3.28 -8.57
N VAL A 320 8.18 -3.73 -8.28
CA VAL A 320 8.85 -4.83 -9.00
C VAL A 320 9.26 -5.87 -7.98
N GLN A 321 9.01 -7.14 -8.29
CA GLN A 321 9.34 -8.26 -7.42
C GLN A 321 9.89 -9.42 -8.22
N ALA A 322 10.94 -10.06 -7.72
CA ALA A 322 11.52 -11.27 -8.30
C ALA A 322 11.50 -12.41 -7.28
N GLY A 323 11.70 -13.63 -7.77
CA GLY A 323 11.96 -14.79 -6.90
C GLY A 323 10.75 -15.37 -6.16
N MET A 324 9.51 -15.10 -6.57
CA MET A 324 8.31 -15.69 -5.93
C MET A 324 8.19 -17.21 -6.16
N ASP A 325 8.83 -17.73 -7.18
CA ASP A 325 8.92 -19.17 -7.46
C ASP A 325 10.40 -19.56 -7.61
N SER A 326 10.87 -20.49 -6.78
CA SER A 326 12.24 -21.00 -6.83
C SER A 326 12.58 -21.68 -8.17
N ALA A 327 11.55 -22.17 -8.89
CA ALA A 327 11.70 -22.79 -10.20
C ALA A 327 11.73 -21.77 -11.36
N HIS A 328 11.15 -20.58 -11.18
CA HIS A 328 11.08 -19.52 -12.19
C HIS A 328 11.61 -18.22 -11.59
N ARG A 329 12.80 -17.78 -12.06
CA ARG A 329 13.46 -16.54 -11.62
C ARG A 329 12.94 -15.30 -12.38
N ASP A 330 11.67 -15.28 -12.73
CA ASP A 330 11.09 -14.20 -13.49
C ASP A 330 10.81 -12.99 -12.59
N ARG A 331 11.08 -11.80 -13.13
CA ARG A 331 10.69 -10.54 -12.51
C ARG A 331 9.29 -10.17 -12.95
N ILE A 332 8.49 -9.72 -11.99
CA ILE A 332 7.15 -9.21 -12.23
C ILE A 332 7.10 -7.77 -11.79
N ALA A 333 6.69 -6.91 -12.71
CA ALA A 333 6.30 -5.55 -12.40
C ALA A 333 4.78 -5.50 -12.15
N TYR A 334 4.40 -4.90 -11.04
CA TYR A 334 3.02 -4.61 -10.71
C TYR A 334 2.72 -3.20 -11.18
N ALA A 335 1.78 -3.09 -12.10
CA ALA A 335 1.38 -1.82 -12.66
C ALA A 335 -0.11 -1.57 -12.46
N ARG A 336 -0.46 -0.34 -12.05
CA ARG A 336 -1.84 0.13 -12.04
C ARG A 336 -2.20 0.62 -13.42
N VAL A 337 -3.33 0.19 -13.95
CA VAL A 337 -3.93 0.76 -15.17
C VAL A 337 -4.50 2.14 -14.83
N CYS A 338 -4.00 3.18 -15.49
CA CYS A 338 -4.40 4.57 -15.25
C CYS A 338 -5.44 5.06 -16.27
N SER A 339 -5.33 4.65 -17.52
CA SER A 339 -6.29 4.99 -18.59
C SER A 339 -6.40 3.90 -19.64
N GLY A 340 -7.50 3.89 -20.39
CA GLY A 340 -7.73 2.98 -21.50
C GLY A 340 -7.92 1.52 -21.07
N THR A 341 -7.93 0.62 -22.03
CA THR A 341 -8.08 -0.82 -21.82
C THR A 341 -6.77 -1.53 -22.12
N PHE A 342 -6.36 -2.41 -21.22
CA PHE A 342 -5.27 -3.34 -21.42
C PHE A 342 -5.78 -4.61 -22.12
N GLU A 343 -5.04 -5.09 -23.11
CA GLU A 343 -5.24 -6.40 -23.73
C GLU A 343 -3.94 -7.19 -23.73
N ARG A 344 -4.02 -8.48 -23.39
CA ARG A 344 -2.84 -9.34 -23.36
C ARG A 344 -2.21 -9.46 -24.73
N GLY A 345 -0.90 -9.22 -24.80
CA GLY A 345 -0.14 -9.22 -26.06
C GLY A 345 0.06 -7.82 -26.64
N ASP A 346 -0.53 -6.79 -26.02
CA ASP A 346 -0.26 -5.41 -26.39
C ASP A 346 1.26 -5.12 -26.38
N VAL A 347 1.69 -4.32 -27.33
CA VAL A 347 3.01 -3.75 -27.35
C VAL A 347 2.93 -2.33 -26.81
N LEU A 348 3.42 -2.14 -25.60
CA LEU A 348 3.42 -0.86 -24.91
C LEU A 348 4.77 -0.14 -25.12
N THR A 349 4.79 1.16 -24.94
CA THR A 349 6.03 1.94 -24.95
C THR A 349 6.42 2.28 -23.52
N HIS A 350 7.66 1.99 -23.14
CA HIS A 350 8.25 2.43 -21.88
C HIS A 350 8.63 3.90 -21.99
N ALA A 351 7.99 4.78 -21.22
CA ALA A 351 8.10 6.24 -21.36
C ALA A 351 9.54 6.74 -21.22
N ALA A 352 10.29 6.25 -20.22
CA ALA A 352 11.64 6.73 -19.95
C ALA A 352 12.67 6.37 -21.04
N THR A 353 12.47 5.27 -21.78
CA THR A 353 13.44 4.77 -22.75
C THR A 353 12.96 4.84 -24.20
N GLY A 354 11.67 5.04 -24.42
CA GLY A 354 11.03 4.97 -25.73
C GLY A 354 11.00 3.55 -26.35
N LYS A 355 11.43 2.52 -25.59
CA LYS A 355 11.52 1.15 -26.09
C LYS A 355 10.21 0.41 -25.97
N PRO A 356 9.91 -0.52 -26.91
CA PRO A 356 8.72 -1.36 -26.82
C PRO A 356 8.85 -2.39 -25.69
N PHE A 357 7.73 -2.63 -25.00
CA PHE A 357 7.55 -3.66 -23.98
C PHE A 357 6.37 -4.57 -24.37
N VAL A 358 6.62 -5.87 -24.50
CA VAL A 358 5.61 -6.85 -24.92
C VAL A 358 4.94 -7.49 -23.72
N THR A 359 3.61 -7.45 -23.66
CA THR A 359 2.81 -7.89 -22.50
C THR A 359 2.25 -9.31 -22.63
N LYS A 360 2.92 -10.20 -23.40
CA LYS A 360 2.46 -11.58 -23.66
C LYS A 360 2.16 -12.38 -22.40
N TYR A 361 2.88 -12.14 -21.31
CA TYR A 361 2.79 -12.88 -20.06
C TYR A 361 2.19 -12.00 -18.93
N ALA A 362 1.11 -11.30 -19.25
CA ALA A 362 0.35 -10.58 -18.23
C ALA A 362 -0.42 -11.53 -17.33
N GLN A 363 -0.45 -11.23 -16.03
CA GLN A 363 -1.05 -12.06 -15.00
C GLN A 363 -2.00 -11.22 -14.13
N SER A 364 -3.09 -11.82 -13.71
CA SER A 364 -3.89 -11.28 -12.60
C SER A 364 -3.17 -11.57 -11.29
N VAL A 365 -3.47 -10.77 -10.27
CA VAL A 365 -2.75 -10.81 -9.00
C VAL A 365 -3.73 -11.16 -7.88
N PHE A 366 -3.53 -12.33 -7.25
CA PHE A 366 -4.21 -12.70 -6.03
C PHE A 366 -3.18 -13.34 -5.08
N GLY A 367 -2.56 -12.52 -4.23
CA GLY A 367 -1.47 -12.97 -3.35
C GLY A 367 -0.37 -13.68 -4.14
N GLN A 368 -0.17 -14.96 -3.86
CA GLN A 368 0.77 -15.83 -4.61
C GLN A 368 0.15 -16.48 -5.85
N GLN A 369 -1.18 -16.57 -5.91
CA GLN A 369 -1.85 -17.22 -7.03
C GLN A 369 -1.82 -16.32 -8.25
N ARG A 370 -1.50 -16.90 -9.39
CA ARG A 370 -1.39 -16.22 -10.67
C ARG A 370 -2.21 -16.94 -11.69
N SER A 371 -3.03 -16.19 -12.36
CA SER A 371 -3.74 -16.65 -13.56
C SER A 371 -3.45 -15.70 -14.71
N THR A 372 -3.59 -16.20 -15.92
CA THR A 372 -3.43 -15.37 -17.11
C THR A 372 -4.48 -14.27 -17.12
N LEU A 373 -4.06 -13.04 -17.41
CA LEU A 373 -4.94 -11.88 -17.52
C LEU A 373 -5.09 -11.51 -18.99
N ASP A 374 -6.32 -11.53 -19.49
CA ASP A 374 -6.61 -11.17 -20.87
C ASP A 374 -6.93 -9.68 -21.05
N ASN A 375 -7.69 -9.09 -20.12
CA ASN A 375 -8.10 -7.70 -20.16
C ASN A 375 -8.02 -7.05 -18.77
N ALA A 376 -7.72 -5.74 -18.73
CA ALA A 376 -7.81 -4.93 -17.53
C ALA A 376 -8.25 -3.50 -17.86
N TRP A 377 -8.80 -2.81 -16.88
CA TRP A 377 -9.38 -1.47 -17.00
C TRP A 377 -8.78 -0.51 -15.96
N PRO A 378 -9.00 0.80 -16.08
CA PRO A 378 -8.51 1.76 -15.10
C PRO A 378 -8.89 1.35 -13.67
N GLY A 379 -7.91 1.42 -12.76
CA GLY A 379 -7.99 0.96 -11.39
C GLY A 379 -7.52 -0.48 -11.16
N ASP A 380 -7.49 -1.33 -12.18
CA ASP A 380 -6.94 -2.68 -12.03
C ASP A 380 -5.43 -2.67 -11.82
N VAL A 381 -4.95 -3.66 -11.09
CA VAL A 381 -3.54 -3.97 -10.93
C VAL A 381 -3.18 -5.16 -11.80
N ILE A 382 -2.18 -5.01 -12.65
CA ILE A 382 -1.69 -6.05 -13.54
C ILE A 382 -0.27 -6.46 -13.18
N GLY A 383 0.02 -7.76 -13.25
CA GLY A 383 1.36 -8.30 -13.12
C GLY A 383 1.99 -8.52 -14.49
N LEU A 384 3.07 -7.85 -14.79
CA LEU A 384 3.81 -7.96 -16.05
C LEU A 384 5.06 -8.80 -15.84
N ALA A 385 5.09 -10.02 -16.36
CA ALA A 385 6.27 -10.89 -16.30
C ALA A 385 7.36 -10.46 -17.29
N ASN A 386 8.57 -10.96 -17.09
CA ASN A 386 9.77 -10.59 -17.87
C ASN A 386 10.11 -9.08 -17.80
N ALA A 387 9.80 -8.45 -16.68
CA ALA A 387 9.92 -7.02 -16.46
C ALA A 387 11.32 -6.55 -16.02
N ALA A 388 12.39 -7.17 -16.51
CA ALA A 388 13.77 -6.84 -16.11
C ALA A 388 14.17 -5.38 -16.41
N ALA A 389 13.53 -4.76 -17.39
CA ALA A 389 13.79 -3.37 -17.76
C ALA A 389 12.95 -2.35 -16.97
N LEU A 390 11.95 -2.80 -16.23
CA LEU A 390 11.03 -1.92 -15.50
C LEU A 390 11.47 -1.69 -14.07
N ARG A 391 11.17 -0.49 -13.57
CA ARG A 391 11.44 -0.02 -12.20
C ARG A 391 10.17 0.58 -11.59
N PRO A 392 10.04 0.60 -10.26
CA PRO A 392 9.00 1.40 -9.62
C PRO A 392 9.12 2.88 -10.05
N GLY A 393 7.99 3.48 -10.43
CA GLY A 393 7.92 4.83 -10.98
C GLY A 393 7.85 4.90 -12.51
N ASP A 394 8.09 3.78 -13.21
CA ASP A 394 8.00 3.76 -14.67
C ASP A 394 6.56 3.89 -15.17
N THR A 395 6.43 4.54 -16.32
CA THR A 395 5.18 4.68 -17.04
C THR A 395 5.22 3.85 -18.33
N LEU A 396 4.17 3.10 -18.57
CA LEU A 396 3.91 2.39 -19.84
C LEU A 396 2.70 3.02 -20.51
N PHE A 397 2.77 3.21 -21.83
CA PHE A 397 1.65 3.77 -22.58
C PHE A 397 1.53 3.15 -23.98
N ARG A 398 0.37 3.37 -24.61
CA ARG A 398 0.07 3.05 -26.01
C ARG A 398 -0.41 4.32 -26.72
N ASP A 399 0.01 4.52 -27.95
CA ASP A 399 -0.36 5.58 -28.89
C ASP A 399 0.03 6.99 -28.48
N ILE A 400 -0.54 7.55 -27.41
CA ILE A 400 -0.29 8.92 -26.95
C ILE A 400 0.72 8.91 -25.80
N PRO A 401 1.90 9.53 -25.98
CA PRO A 401 2.91 9.62 -24.94
C PRO A 401 2.37 10.26 -23.65
N VAL A 402 2.79 9.69 -22.53
CA VAL A 402 2.55 10.23 -21.19
C VAL A 402 3.66 9.75 -20.27
N GLN A 403 4.02 10.56 -19.28
CA GLN A 403 4.88 10.19 -18.17
C GLN A 403 4.24 10.67 -16.86
N PHE A 404 4.05 9.75 -15.93
CA PHE A 404 3.57 10.09 -14.59
C PHE A 404 4.73 10.51 -13.70
N PRO A 405 4.48 11.31 -12.64
CA PRO A 405 5.50 11.70 -11.69
C PRO A 405 6.21 10.49 -11.08
N PRO A 406 7.54 10.53 -10.95
CA PRO A 406 8.29 9.44 -10.34
C PRO A 406 7.90 9.28 -8.86
N ILE A 407 8.11 8.09 -8.32
CA ILE A 407 7.94 7.85 -6.90
C ILE A 407 9.10 8.54 -6.16
N PRO A 408 8.81 9.39 -5.16
CA PRO A 408 9.86 10.02 -4.37
C PRO A 408 10.73 8.98 -3.65
N SER A 409 12.03 9.21 -3.60
CA SER A 409 12.95 8.39 -2.81
C SER A 409 13.01 8.94 -1.39
N PHE A 410 12.88 8.06 -0.40
CA PHE A 410 13.04 8.45 1.00
C PHE A 410 14.51 8.72 1.34
N SER A 411 14.72 9.65 2.27
CA SER A 411 16.04 9.90 2.83
C SER A 411 16.47 8.69 3.67
N PRO A 412 17.57 8.00 3.32
CA PRO A 412 18.07 6.93 4.17
C PRO A 412 18.67 7.49 5.45
N GLU A 413 18.49 6.73 6.55
CA GLU A 413 19.02 7.07 7.88
C GLU A 413 20.09 6.07 8.34
N HIS A 414 20.24 4.94 7.64
CA HIS A 414 21.20 3.88 7.97
C HIS A 414 22.07 3.57 6.75
N PHE A 415 23.36 3.40 6.99
CA PHE A 415 24.37 3.18 5.95
C PHE A 415 25.32 2.07 6.37
N SER A 416 25.59 1.12 5.48
CA SER A 416 26.50 0.00 5.74
C SER A 416 27.27 -0.38 4.49
N VAL A 417 28.57 -0.63 4.63
CA VAL A 417 29.37 -1.20 3.56
C VAL A 417 29.08 -2.68 3.44
N ALA A 418 28.69 -3.14 2.25
CA ALA A 418 28.43 -4.54 1.99
C ALA A 418 29.63 -5.23 1.37
N ARG A 419 30.01 -6.40 1.91
CA ARG A 419 31.08 -7.24 1.36
C ARG A 419 30.60 -8.68 1.24
N GLY A 420 30.86 -9.33 0.11
CA GLY A 420 30.65 -10.77 -0.01
C GLY A 420 31.63 -11.52 0.90
N THR A 421 31.12 -12.50 1.66
CA THR A 421 31.97 -13.31 2.55
C THR A 421 32.76 -14.39 1.80
N ASP A 422 32.37 -14.70 0.54
CA ASP A 422 33.01 -15.70 -0.31
C ASP A 422 33.43 -15.05 -1.65
N PRO A 423 34.75 -14.86 -1.88
CA PRO A 423 35.24 -14.26 -3.12
C PRO A 423 34.86 -15.02 -4.40
N SER A 424 34.63 -16.33 -4.31
CA SER A 424 34.22 -17.16 -5.46
C SER A 424 32.81 -16.83 -5.96
N LYS A 425 31.99 -16.17 -5.15
CA LYS A 425 30.59 -15.82 -5.42
C LYS A 425 30.38 -14.36 -5.85
N HIS A 426 31.43 -13.70 -6.32
CA HIS A 426 31.36 -12.27 -6.70
C HIS A 426 30.26 -11.95 -7.73
N LYS A 427 30.03 -12.84 -8.72
CA LYS A 427 28.96 -12.67 -9.70
C LYS A 427 27.56 -12.71 -9.07
N GLN A 428 27.35 -13.66 -8.15
CA GLN A 428 26.10 -13.80 -7.41
C GLN A 428 25.88 -12.59 -6.48
N PHE A 429 26.93 -12.15 -5.78
CA PHE A 429 26.92 -10.97 -4.96
C PHE A 429 26.46 -9.74 -5.74
N ARG A 430 27.14 -9.43 -6.85
CA ARG A 430 26.79 -8.28 -7.68
C ARG A 430 25.35 -8.36 -8.20
N LYS A 431 24.95 -9.53 -8.74
CA LYS A 431 23.60 -9.74 -9.24
C LYS A 431 22.55 -9.58 -8.13
N GLY A 432 22.82 -10.09 -6.92
CA GLY A 432 21.91 -9.99 -5.79
C GLY A 432 21.72 -8.54 -5.32
N ILE A 433 22.80 -7.79 -5.17
CA ILE A 433 22.75 -6.37 -4.79
C ILE A 433 21.98 -5.54 -5.84
N GLU A 434 22.30 -5.71 -7.14
CA GLU A 434 21.59 -5.04 -8.23
C GLU A 434 20.09 -5.37 -8.21
N GLN A 435 19.72 -6.63 -7.99
CA GLN A 435 18.32 -7.02 -7.96
C GLN A 435 17.57 -6.46 -6.75
N LEU A 436 18.19 -6.48 -5.56
CA LEU A 436 17.57 -5.95 -4.34
C LEU A 436 17.39 -4.42 -4.41
N GLU A 437 18.32 -3.71 -5.07
CA GLU A 437 18.16 -2.30 -5.38
C GLU A 437 17.00 -2.05 -6.34
N GLU A 438 16.92 -2.81 -7.43
CA GLU A 438 15.87 -2.68 -8.44
C GLU A 438 14.46 -2.97 -7.88
N GLU A 439 14.36 -3.86 -6.90
CA GLU A 439 13.14 -4.11 -6.15
C GLU A 439 12.85 -3.03 -5.09
N GLY A 440 13.86 -2.19 -4.78
CA GLY A 440 13.78 -1.12 -3.80
C GLY A 440 13.84 -1.60 -2.35
N VAL A 441 14.45 -2.75 -2.10
CA VAL A 441 14.68 -3.27 -0.75
C VAL A 441 15.71 -2.43 -0.01
N VAL A 442 16.75 -1.99 -0.73
CA VAL A 442 17.79 -1.06 -0.26
C VAL A 442 18.18 -0.12 -1.39
N GLN A 443 18.73 1.04 -1.04
CA GLN A 443 19.41 1.92 -2.00
C GLN A 443 20.89 1.54 -2.06
N VAL A 444 21.48 1.53 -3.26
CA VAL A 444 22.91 1.25 -3.47
C VAL A 444 23.64 2.53 -3.79
N LEU A 445 24.61 2.86 -2.97
CA LEU A 445 25.43 4.05 -3.12
C LEU A 445 26.87 3.66 -3.46
N ARG A 446 27.48 4.37 -4.39
CA ARG A 446 28.85 4.14 -4.84
C ARG A 446 29.77 5.24 -4.32
N SER A 447 30.94 4.83 -3.90
CA SER A 447 32.00 5.72 -3.43
C SER A 447 33.22 5.58 -4.35
N ASN A 448 33.72 6.70 -4.81
CA ASN A 448 35.01 6.72 -5.53
C ASN A 448 36.18 6.21 -4.67
N ARG A 449 36.03 6.23 -3.36
CA ARG A 449 37.06 5.80 -2.39
C ARG A 449 37.06 4.29 -2.12
N ARG A 450 35.91 3.60 -2.26
CA ARG A 450 35.74 2.18 -1.87
C ARG A 450 35.73 1.20 -3.04
N GLY A 451 35.49 1.68 -4.24
CA GLY A 451 35.37 0.86 -5.45
C GLY A 451 34.08 0.01 -5.48
N ASP A 452 33.86 -0.67 -6.61
CA ASP A 452 32.61 -1.43 -6.89
C ASP A 452 32.45 -2.73 -6.08
N GLN A 453 33.52 -3.20 -5.41
CA GLN A 453 33.47 -4.45 -4.63
C GLN A 453 32.95 -4.25 -3.20
N ALA A 454 32.77 -3.01 -2.78
CA ALA A 454 32.30 -2.64 -1.45
C ALA A 454 31.26 -1.50 -1.55
N PRO A 455 30.10 -1.76 -2.19
CA PRO A 455 29.05 -0.76 -2.27
C PRO A 455 28.55 -0.39 -0.87
N VAL A 456 28.09 0.83 -0.70
CA VAL A 456 27.37 1.26 0.50
C VAL A 456 25.90 1.01 0.28
N LEU A 457 25.30 0.19 1.13
CA LEU A 457 23.85 0.04 1.19
C LEU A 457 23.28 1.09 2.11
N ALA A 458 22.21 1.73 1.67
CA ALA A 458 21.49 2.72 2.44
C ALA A 458 20.03 2.30 2.61
N ALA A 459 19.49 2.53 3.82
CA ALA A 459 18.17 2.07 4.23
C ALA A 459 17.48 3.12 5.11
N VAL A 460 16.15 3.11 5.13
CA VAL A 460 15.33 3.91 6.05
C VAL A 460 15.41 3.33 7.46
N GLY A 461 15.50 1.99 7.58
CA GLY A 461 15.60 1.33 8.87
C GLY A 461 16.45 0.04 8.84
N PRO A 462 16.92 -0.43 10.03
CA PRO A 462 17.86 -1.54 10.14
C PRO A 462 17.31 -2.88 9.65
N LEU A 463 16.00 -3.11 9.72
CA LEU A 463 15.38 -4.36 9.28
C LEU A 463 15.56 -4.60 7.77
N GLN A 464 15.67 -3.53 6.95
CA GLN A 464 15.98 -3.67 5.53
C GLN A 464 17.33 -4.35 5.29
N PHE A 465 18.33 -4.10 6.15
CA PHE A 465 19.64 -4.78 6.08
C PHE A 465 19.57 -6.25 6.47
N GLU A 466 18.71 -6.59 7.43
CA GLU A 466 18.50 -7.99 7.81
C GLU A 466 17.79 -8.75 6.69
N VAL A 467 16.77 -8.16 6.07
CA VAL A 467 16.09 -8.71 4.88
C VAL A 467 17.08 -8.89 3.74
N THR A 468 17.91 -7.87 3.48
CA THR A 468 18.95 -7.93 2.45
C THR A 468 19.92 -9.08 2.72
N SER A 469 20.45 -9.21 3.94
CA SER A 469 21.39 -10.26 4.32
C SER A 469 20.79 -11.65 4.20
N HIS A 470 19.53 -11.81 4.65
CA HIS A 470 18.80 -13.08 4.53
C HIS A 470 18.58 -13.47 3.07
N ARG A 471 18.10 -12.56 2.24
CA ARG A 471 17.85 -12.81 0.81
C ARG A 471 19.14 -13.08 0.04
N MET A 472 20.23 -12.36 0.34
CA MET A 472 21.55 -12.60 -0.25
C MET A 472 22.05 -14.02 0.05
N ALA A 473 21.82 -14.53 1.26
CA ALA A 473 22.21 -15.89 1.64
C ALA A 473 21.30 -16.95 1.01
N THR A 474 19.98 -16.78 1.04
CA THR A 474 18.99 -17.81 0.66
C THR A 474 18.69 -17.84 -0.83
N GLU A 475 18.48 -16.67 -1.46
CA GLU A 475 18.07 -16.58 -2.87
C GLU A 475 19.28 -16.56 -3.82
N PHE A 476 20.35 -15.85 -3.44
CA PHE A 476 21.51 -15.65 -4.30
C PHE A 476 22.69 -16.58 -3.95
N ASN A 477 22.59 -17.32 -2.83
CA ASN A 477 23.69 -18.14 -2.30
C ASN A 477 25.01 -17.34 -2.17
N ALA A 478 24.91 -16.07 -1.81
CA ALA A 478 26.01 -15.12 -1.68
C ALA A 478 25.90 -14.36 -0.35
N PRO A 479 26.20 -15.02 0.80
CA PRO A 479 26.12 -14.36 2.10
C PRO A 479 27.05 -13.15 2.15
N ILE A 480 26.59 -12.11 2.85
CA ILE A 480 27.28 -10.83 2.99
C ILE A 480 27.59 -10.50 4.44
N SER A 481 28.62 -9.69 4.64
CA SER A 481 28.88 -8.96 5.88
C SER A 481 28.55 -7.48 5.67
N LEU A 482 27.95 -6.86 6.67
CA LEU A 482 27.61 -5.44 6.70
C LEU A 482 28.44 -4.74 7.78
N GLU A 483 29.15 -3.69 7.39
CA GLU A 483 29.93 -2.83 8.27
C GLU A 483 29.24 -1.47 8.34
N GLY A 484 28.65 -1.14 9.51
CA GLY A 484 27.90 0.09 9.71
C GLY A 484 28.76 1.35 9.56
N LEU A 485 28.23 2.37 8.92
CA LEU A 485 28.81 3.70 8.83
C LEU A 485 28.16 4.65 9.82
N PRO A 486 28.88 5.69 10.32
CA PRO A 486 28.39 6.56 11.39
C PRO A 486 27.44 7.67 10.90
N TYR A 487 26.89 7.56 9.71
CA TYR A 487 26.01 8.56 9.11
C TYR A 487 24.55 8.25 9.45
N THR A 488 23.76 9.31 9.69
CA THR A 488 22.32 9.20 9.97
C THR A 488 21.47 10.16 9.15
N VAL A 489 22.11 11.04 8.37
CA VAL A 489 21.38 12.04 7.55
C VAL A 489 22.01 12.11 6.17
N ALA A 490 21.16 12.11 5.14
CA ALA A 490 21.55 12.33 3.74
C ALA A 490 20.85 13.56 3.15
N ARG A 491 21.55 14.29 2.29
CA ARG A 491 20.99 15.38 1.49
C ARG A 491 21.52 15.28 0.06
N ALA A 492 20.66 15.54 -0.91
CA ALA A 492 21.13 15.67 -2.29
C ALA A 492 22.01 16.91 -2.42
N VAL A 493 23.17 16.75 -3.04
CA VAL A 493 24.13 17.83 -3.29
C VAL A 493 24.29 18.03 -4.78
N ASP A 494 24.43 19.30 -5.22
CA ASP A 494 24.69 19.59 -6.62
C ASP A 494 26.11 19.12 -6.99
N PRO A 495 26.33 18.61 -8.23
CA PRO A 495 27.65 18.13 -8.66
C PRO A 495 28.77 19.15 -8.49
N ASP A 496 28.47 20.44 -8.67
CA ASP A 496 29.45 21.54 -8.55
C ASP A 496 29.92 21.72 -7.08
N ASP A 497 29.07 21.38 -6.11
CA ASP A 497 29.37 21.52 -4.66
C ASP A 497 29.91 20.21 -4.06
N ALA A 498 29.78 19.09 -4.74
CA ALA A 498 30.09 17.75 -4.23
C ALA A 498 31.55 17.60 -3.76
N GLU A 499 32.51 18.08 -4.56
CA GLU A 499 33.94 18.01 -4.22
C GLU A 499 34.27 18.84 -2.97
N PHE A 500 33.64 20.00 -2.81
CA PHE A 500 33.83 20.84 -1.63
C PHE A 500 33.30 20.13 -0.37
N VAL A 501 32.11 19.53 -0.45
CA VAL A 501 31.51 18.78 0.69
C VAL A 501 32.34 17.56 1.02
N GLU A 502 32.86 16.83 0.03
CA GLU A 502 33.64 15.60 0.26
C GLU A 502 34.98 15.87 0.96
N LYS A 503 35.54 17.09 0.85
CA LYS A 503 36.76 17.52 1.54
C LYS A 503 36.53 17.86 3.02
N GLN A 504 35.29 17.98 3.45
CA GLN A 504 34.98 18.32 4.85
C GLN A 504 35.19 17.13 5.79
N VAL A 505 35.58 17.42 7.02
CA VAL A 505 35.82 16.40 8.05
C VAL A 505 34.49 15.75 8.46
N SER A 506 34.48 14.42 8.51
CA SER A 506 33.31 13.62 8.94
C SER A 506 32.11 13.70 7.98
N MET A 507 32.37 14.01 6.71
CA MET A 507 31.41 13.97 5.63
C MET A 507 31.89 13.05 4.50
N GLU A 508 30.94 12.52 3.75
CA GLU A 508 31.21 11.71 2.56
C GLU A 508 30.15 11.99 1.51
N VAL A 509 30.57 12.06 0.25
CA VAL A 509 29.63 12.14 -0.87
C VAL A 509 29.59 10.80 -1.56
N LEU A 510 28.39 10.23 -1.67
CA LEU A 510 28.14 8.97 -2.37
C LEU A 510 27.20 9.20 -3.54
N THR A 511 27.38 8.44 -4.61
CA THR A 511 26.53 8.54 -5.80
C THR A 511 25.56 7.37 -5.87
N ARG A 512 24.29 7.67 -5.97
CA ARG A 512 23.22 6.70 -6.20
C ARG A 512 23.25 6.22 -7.65
N THR A 513 22.67 5.08 -7.96
CA THR A 513 22.70 4.44 -9.29
C THR A 513 22.05 5.31 -10.39
N ASP A 514 21.11 6.18 -10.05
CA ASP A 514 20.50 7.16 -10.95
C ASP A 514 21.31 8.45 -11.15
N GLY A 515 22.51 8.53 -10.56
CA GLY A 515 23.42 9.67 -10.69
C GLY A 515 23.23 10.77 -9.64
N VAL A 516 22.24 10.67 -8.75
CA VAL A 516 22.05 11.64 -7.67
C VAL A 516 23.19 11.49 -6.66
N MET A 517 23.86 12.60 -6.36
CA MET A 517 24.91 12.67 -5.34
C MET A 517 24.32 13.00 -3.99
N LEU A 518 24.70 12.23 -2.96
CA LEU A 518 24.24 12.36 -1.59
C LEU A 518 25.39 12.75 -0.67
N ALA A 519 25.27 13.89 -0.01
CA ALA A 519 26.12 14.31 1.09
C ALA A 519 25.63 13.66 2.37
N LEU A 520 26.52 12.93 3.08
CA LEU A 520 26.20 12.21 4.30
C LEU A 520 26.74 12.94 5.52
N PHE A 521 25.89 13.04 6.55
CA PHE A 521 26.20 13.69 7.81
C PHE A 521 25.98 12.72 8.98
N THR A 522 26.81 12.84 10.00
CA THR A 522 26.70 11.98 11.19
C THR A 522 25.48 12.30 12.06
N THR A 523 25.02 13.58 12.07
CA THR A 523 23.86 14.03 12.84
C THR A 523 23.15 15.20 12.17
N LYS A 524 21.87 15.44 12.50
CA LYS A 524 21.10 16.63 12.07
C LYS A 524 21.78 17.93 12.53
N TRP A 525 22.40 17.95 13.71
CA TRP A 525 23.14 19.13 14.22
C TRP A 525 24.36 19.45 13.32
N ARG A 526 25.09 18.44 12.87
CA ARG A 526 26.23 18.64 11.95
C ARG A 526 25.78 19.17 10.59
N LEU A 527 24.65 18.71 10.08
CA LEU A 527 24.06 19.25 8.87
C LEU A 527 23.70 20.73 9.06
N GLN A 528 23.02 21.08 10.14
CA GLN A 528 22.62 22.46 10.41
C GLN A 528 23.83 23.39 10.53
N GLY A 529 24.84 23.03 11.33
CA GLY A 529 26.08 23.83 11.45
C GLY A 529 26.79 23.99 10.11
N PHE A 530 26.83 22.93 9.29
CA PHE A 530 27.42 23.02 7.96
C PHE A 530 26.67 24.00 7.04
N GLN A 531 25.33 23.99 7.07
CA GLN A 531 24.50 24.90 6.27
C GLN A 531 24.64 26.36 6.73
N GLU A 532 24.77 26.60 8.06
CA GLU A 532 25.01 27.92 8.61
C GLU A 532 26.39 28.48 8.19
N ASP A 533 27.44 27.62 8.22
CA ASP A 533 28.80 28.01 7.85
C ASP A 533 28.99 28.16 6.33
N ASN A 534 28.16 27.47 5.51
CA ASN A 534 28.32 27.40 4.07
C ASN A 534 26.99 27.67 3.31
N PRO A 535 26.40 28.87 3.43
CA PRO A 535 25.08 29.18 2.85
C PRO A 535 25.06 29.15 1.32
N GLY A 536 26.22 29.10 0.67
CA GLY A 536 26.33 28.97 -0.79
C GLY A 536 26.23 27.55 -1.31
N VAL A 537 26.36 26.54 -0.43
CA VAL A 537 26.25 25.12 -0.80
C VAL A 537 24.80 24.68 -0.84
N ARG A 538 24.36 24.18 -1.98
CA ARG A 538 22.96 23.76 -2.20
C ARG A 538 22.76 22.31 -1.77
N LEU A 539 22.21 22.13 -0.56
CA LEU A 539 21.78 20.85 -0.04
C LEU A 539 20.23 20.76 -0.07
N ARG A 540 19.71 19.82 -0.83
CA ARG A 540 18.27 19.60 -0.93
C ARG A 540 17.84 18.39 -0.09
N PRO A 541 16.75 18.48 0.67
CA PRO A 541 16.18 17.28 1.29
C PRO A 541 15.81 16.28 0.19
N LEU A 542 16.09 15.02 0.42
CA LEU A 542 15.38 13.96 -0.29
C LEU A 542 13.98 13.98 0.28
N VAL A 543 12.95 13.82 -0.55
CA VAL A 543 11.57 13.90 -0.08
C VAL A 543 11.42 12.95 1.10
N ALA A 544 11.32 13.52 2.30
CA ALA A 544 11.02 12.79 3.50
C ALA A 544 9.53 12.96 3.78
N ALA A 545 8.85 11.88 4.10
CA ALA A 545 7.58 12.00 4.78
C ALA A 545 7.87 12.62 6.16
N GLY A 546 7.66 13.93 6.33
CA GLY A 546 7.56 14.58 7.63
C GLY A 546 8.75 15.35 8.17
N ASP A 547 9.61 15.93 7.33
CA ASP A 547 10.56 16.98 7.74
C ASP A 547 10.10 18.35 7.17
N ASP A 548 9.09 18.95 7.76
CA ASP A 548 8.85 20.40 7.78
C ASP A 548 8.63 20.81 9.25
#